data_360cfae0a39ec9098c6c57ad46c583b4
#
_entry.id   360cfae0a39ec9098c6c57ad46c583b4
#
_cell.length_a   1.000
_cell.length_b   1.000
_cell.length_c   1.000
_cell.angle_alpha   90.00
_cell.angle_beta   90.00
_cell.angle_gamma   90.00
#
_symmetry.space_group_name_H-M   'P 1'
#
loop_
_entity.id
_entity.type
_entity.pdbx_description
1 polymer ?
#
loop_
_entity_poly.entity_id
_entity_poly.type
_entity_poly.pdbx_seq_one_letter_code
_entity_poly.pdbx_strand_id
1 'polypeptide(L)'
;MRIDPVSGEVLAGPLEPVYVYEAPVRLWHWVMMIAMMVLVPTGYLIGSPPPAIGGEPAFSYFFGYIRMAHFIAAMVFAVAFAVRIYWAFVGNKSSRALFIVPVWTGTWWKGFFGQLGSYLFVKEDDALWVGHNPLAQFAMFAMYALGTLFMIVTGLALYAEQWGWGTTPMNLMGWVFVLFGDPQMVRTLHHLGMWYLLLFTVVHIYMVFREDIMSGATVIGSMTNGMRMWKREPRA
;
A
#
# COMPACT_ATOMS: atom_id res chain seq x y z
N MET A 1 28.09 4.17 -3.86
CA MET A 1 29.47 4.42 -4.31
C MET A 1 29.98 3.06 -4.81
N ARG A 2 29.95 2.82 -6.12
CA ARG A 2 30.59 1.62 -6.68
C ARG A 2 32.06 1.94 -6.91
N ILE A 3 32.92 1.11 -6.40
CA ILE A 3 34.36 1.15 -6.66
C ILE A 3 34.62 0.02 -7.64
N ASP A 4 35.28 0.31 -8.76
CA ASP A 4 35.76 -0.71 -9.69
C ASP A 4 36.68 -1.65 -8.92
N PRO A 5 36.38 -2.96 -8.84
CA PRO A 5 37.19 -3.89 -8.07
C PRO A 5 38.58 -4.10 -8.64
N VAL A 6 38.87 -3.69 -9.91
CA VAL A 6 40.12 -3.85 -10.59
C VAL A 6 40.95 -2.56 -10.54
N SER A 7 40.35 -1.40 -10.79
CA SER A 7 41.05 -0.11 -10.85
C SER A 7 41.01 0.68 -9.56
N GLY A 8 40.10 0.35 -8.61
CA GLY A 8 39.87 1.15 -7.40
C GLY A 8 39.21 2.50 -7.67
N GLU A 9 38.84 2.79 -8.92
CA GLU A 9 38.17 4.03 -9.29
C GLU A 9 36.71 4.07 -8.83
N VAL A 10 36.28 5.25 -8.39
CA VAL A 10 34.89 5.50 -8.04
C VAL A 10 34.08 5.63 -9.32
N LEU A 11 33.35 4.59 -9.68
CA LEU A 11 32.49 4.54 -10.88
C LEU A 11 31.23 5.42 -10.78
N ALA A 12 31.17 6.37 -9.85
CA ALA A 12 30.02 7.21 -9.66
C ALA A 12 30.19 8.55 -10.39
N GLY A 13 29.49 8.71 -11.48
CA GLY A 13 29.11 10.04 -11.95
C GLY A 13 28.32 10.82 -10.86
N PRO A 14 28.23 12.15 -10.92
CA PRO A 14 27.51 12.93 -9.91
C PRO A 14 26.05 12.46 -9.82
N LEU A 15 25.58 12.23 -8.57
CA LEU A 15 24.19 11.94 -8.29
C LEU A 15 23.39 13.23 -8.51
N GLU A 16 22.41 13.21 -9.40
CA GLU A 16 21.49 14.34 -9.62
C GLU A 16 20.16 14.08 -8.90
N PRO A 17 19.60 15.09 -8.22
CA PRO A 17 18.28 14.94 -7.60
C PRO A 17 17.19 14.96 -8.68
N VAL A 18 16.34 13.94 -8.69
CA VAL A 18 15.17 13.84 -9.57
C VAL A 18 13.90 13.91 -8.72
N TYR A 19 12.97 14.80 -9.09
CA TYR A 19 11.68 14.88 -8.42
C TYR A 19 10.75 13.77 -8.90
N VAL A 20 10.37 12.86 -7.99
CA VAL A 20 9.60 11.65 -8.31
C VAL A 20 8.15 11.78 -7.86
N TYR A 21 7.93 12.09 -6.57
CA TYR A 21 6.59 12.11 -6.00
C TYR A 21 6.17 13.50 -5.52
N GLU A 22 5.02 13.93 -6.04
CA GLU A 22 4.37 15.19 -5.68
C GLU A 22 3.88 15.19 -4.22
N ALA A 23 3.77 16.38 -3.63
CA ALA A 23 3.36 16.53 -2.24
C ALA A 23 2.03 15.84 -1.89
N PRO A 24 0.96 15.85 -2.73
CA PRO A 24 -0.27 15.13 -2.44
C PRO A 24 -0.08 13.61 -2.36
N VAL A 25 0.81 13.01 -3.16
CA VAL A 25 1.11 11.57 -3.10
C VAL A 25 1.82 11.22 -1.80
N ARG A 26 2.76 12.06 -1.36
CA ARG A 26 3.50 11.88 -0.11
C ARG A 26 2.58 12.03 1.11
N LEU A 27 1.76 13.07 1.13
CA LEU A 27 0.77 13.28 2.19
C LEU A 27 -0.21 12.09 2.27
N TRP A 28 -0.74 11.66 1.13
CA TRP A 28 -1.58 10.47 1.05
C TRP A 28 -0.90 9.23 1.64
N HIS A 29 0.37 8.98 1.29
CA HIS A 29 1.12 7.84 1.81
C HIS A 29 1.19 7.85 3.35
N TRP A 30 1.51 8.99 3.95
CA TRP A 30 1.59 9.10 5.41
C TRP A 30 0.24 9.01 6.10
N VAL A 31 -0.81 9.60 5.52
CA VAL A 31 -2.19 9.46 6.02
C VAL A 31 -2.64 8.00 6.00
N MET A 32 -2.39 7.29 4.89
CA MET A 32 -2.74 5.86 4.77
C MET A 32 -1.97 5.01 5.77
N MET A 33 -0.68 5.28 5.98
CA MET A 33 0.15 4.57 6.96
C MET A 33 -0.39 4.78 8.38
N ILE A 34 -0.69 6.01 8.78
CA ILE A 34 -1.25 6.30 10.11
C ILE A 34 -2.63 5.64 10.27
N ALA A 35 -3.49 5.71 9.25
CA ALA A 35 -4.80 5.06 9.29
C ALA A 35 -4.66 3.53 9.45
N MET A 36 -3.74 2.88 8.75
CA MET A 36 -3.46 1.45 8.91
C MET A 36 -2.94 1.09 10.29
N MET A 37 -2.09 1.94 10.90
CA MET A 37 -1.61 1.74 12.28
C MET A 37 -2.75 1.75 13.31
N VAL A 38 -3.86 2.43 13.02
CA VAL A 38 -5.08 2.40 13.84
C VAL A 38 -5.97 1.22 13.45
N LEU A 39 -6.20 1.01 12.15
CA LEU A 39 -7.13 0.00 11.63
C LEU A 39 -6.73 -1.43 11.98
N VAL A 40 -5.44 -1.78 11.88
CA VAL A 40 -4.97 -3.15 12.14
C VAL A 40 -5.22 -3.57 13.60
N PRO A 41 -4.73 -2.86 14.63
CA PRO A 41 -4.97 -3.28 16.01
C PRO A 41 -6.44 -3.19 16.41
N THR A 42 -7.16 -2.16 15.97
CA THR A 42 -8.60 -2.05 16.29
C THR A 42 -9.42 -3.12 15.58
N GLY A 43 -9.11 -3.43 14.31
CA GLY A 43 -9.75 -4.52 13.57
C GLY A 43 -9.49 -5.89 14.18
N TYR A 44 -8.25 -6.14 14.61
CA TYR A 44 -7.90 -7.37 15.33
C TYR A 44 -8.71 -7.52 16.62
N LEU A 45 -8.79 -6.46 17.45
CA LEU A 45 -9.56 -6.45 18.70
C LEU A 45 -11.07 -6.60 18.47
N ILE A 46 -11.61 -6.10 17.35
CA ILE A 46 -13.02 -6.30 17.00
C ILE A 46 -13.28 -7.75 16.58
N GLY A 47 -12.37 -8.35 15.82
CA GLY A 47 -12.49 -9.74 15.35
C GLY A 47 -12.16 -10.79 16.41
N SER A 48 -11.32 -10.45 17.39
CA SER A 48 -10.87 -11.35 18.46
C SER A 48 -10.86 -10.58 19.80
N PRO A 49 -12.03 -10.29 20.37
CA PRO A 49 -12.13 -9.51 21.58
C PRO A 49 -11.48 -10.24 22.77
N PRO A 50 -10.65 -9.54 23.58
CA PRO A 50 -10.12 -10.10 24.81
C PRO A 50 -11.26 -10.45 25.79
N PRO A 51 -11.02 -11.36 26.77
CA PRO A 51 -11.97 -11.62 27.83
C PRO A 51 -12.41 -10.33 28.51
N ALA A 52 -13.68 -10.22 28.86
CA ALA A 52 -14.23 -9.06 29.55
C ALA A 52 -13.45 -8.83 30.87
N ILE A 53 -12.89 -7.62 31.02
CA ILE A 53 -12.32 -7.19 32.30
C ILE A 53 -13.50 -7.10 33.29
N GLY A 54 -13.39 -7.78 34.44
CA GLY A 54 -14.49 -7.88 35.42
C GLY A 54 -15.07 -6.51 35.77
N GLY A 55 -16.39 -6.46 35.92
CA GLY A 55 -17.18 -5.28 36.24
C GLY A 55 -18.48 -5.21 35.43
N GLU A 56 -19.35 -4.32 35.80
CA GLU A 56 -20.59 -4.06 35.08
C GLU A 56 -20.31 -3.50 33.68
N PRO A 57 -20.73 -4.15 32.57
CA PRO A 57 -20.52 -3.66 31.20
C PRO A 57 -21.06 -2.24 30.98
N ALA A 58 -22.05 -1.82 31.73
CA ALA A 58 -22.65 -0.49 31.67
C ALA A 58 -21.67 0.66 31.96
N PHE A 59 -20.57 0.39 32.65
CA PHE A 59 -19.55 1.40 32.99
C PHE A 59 -18.27 1.31 32.14
N SER A 60 -18.20 0.38 31.19
CA SER A 60 -17.03 0.20 30.34
C SER A 60 -17.38 0.40 28.87
N TYR A 61 -16.96 1.54 28.30
CA TYR A 61 -17.12 1.85 26.87
C TYR A 61 -15.90 1.46 26.04
N PHE A 62 -15.00 0.65 26.55
CA PHE A 62 -13.72 0.31 25.90
C PHE A 62 -13.90 -0.18 24.46
N PHE A 63 -14.78 -1.16 24.23
CA PHE A 63 -15.09 -1.65 22.89
C PHE A 63 -15.82 -0.61 22.01
N GLY A 64 -16.62 0.26 22.60
CA GLY A 64 -17.22 1.39 21.91
C GLY A 64 -16.18 2.33 21.33
N TYR A 65 -15.16 2.66 22.12
CA TYR A 65 -14.03 3.49 21.65
C TYR A 65 -13.17 2.81 20.59
N ILE A 66 -12.91 1.50 20.70
CA ILE A 66 -12.20 0.73 19.68
C ILE A 66 -12.96 0.77 18.35
N ARG A 67 -14.27 0.50 18.37
CA ARG A 67 -15.11 0.55 17.17
C ARG A 67 -15.18 1.95 16.58
N MET A 68 -15.32 2.98 17.40
CA MET A 68 -15.31 4.38 16.97
C MET A 68 -13.99 4.73 16.30
N ALA A 69 -12.85 4.40 16.91
CA ALA A 69 -11.52 4.64 16.31
C ALA A 69 -11.37 3.91 14.99
N HIS A 70 -11.82 2.65 14.90
CA HIS A 70 -11.80 1.87 13.67
C HIS A 70 -12.61 2.54 12.55
N PHE A 71 -13.85 2.95 12.83
CA PHE A 71 -14.72 3.58 11.84
C PHE A 71 -14.21 4.95 11.39
N ILE A 72 -13.70 5.77 12.30
CA ILE A 72 -13.09 7.06 11.94
C ILE A 72 -11.88 6.84 11.04
N ALA A 73 -10.97 5.95 11.43
CA ALA A 73 -9.80 5.63 10.63
C ALA A 73 -10.17 5.02 9.27
N ALA A 74 -11.23 4.18 9.20
CA ALA A 74 -11.73 3.59 7.97
C ALA A 74 -12.30 4.64 7.00
N MET A 75 -13.02 5.64 7.50
CA MET A 75 -13.52 6.75 6.67
C MET A 75 -12.38 7.61 6.15
N VAL A 76 -11.38 7.93 6.99
CA VAL A 76 -10.17 8.65 6.56
C VAL A 76 -9.43 7.84 5.48
N PHE A 77 -9.27 6.54 5.68
CA PHE A 77 -8.63 5.63 4.74
C PHE A 77 -9.35 5.57 3.38
N ALA A 78 -10.69 5.45 3.39
CA ALA A 78 -11.50 5.41 2.18
C ALA A 78 -11.46 6.73 1.40
N VAL A 79 -11.60 7.87 2.10
CA VAL A 79 -11.52 9.20 1.47
C VAL A 79 -10.12 9.45 0.91
N ALA A 80 -9.08 9.13 1.68
CA ALA A 80 -7.69 9.28 1.21
C ALA A 80 -7.43 8.42 -0.04
N PHE A 81 -7.96 7.20 -0.11
CA PHE A 81 -7.84 6.35 -1.28
C PHE A 81 -8.59 6.92 -2.50
N ALA A 82 -9.79 7.46 -2.31
CA ALA A 82 -10.55 8.14 -3.37
C ALA A 82 -9.80 9.37 -3.91
N VAL A 83 -9.24 10.20 -3.03
CA VAL A 83 -8.39 11.34 -3.40
C VAL A 83 -7.14 10.86 -4.17
N ARG A 84 -6.56 9.73 -3.79
CA ARG A 84 -5.40 9.15 -4.49
C ARG A 84 -5.75 8.67 -5.89
N ILE A 85 -6.95 8.08 -6.08
CA ILE A 85 -7.45 7.73 -7.41
C ILE A 85 -7.62 8.99 -8.27
N TYR A 86 -8.25 10.03 -7.71
CA TYR A 86 -8.38 11.31 -8.41
C TYR A 86 -7.00 11.87 -8.82
N TRP A 87 -6.01 11.83 -7.91
CA TRP A 87 -4.66 12.32 -8.19
C TRP A 87 -3.93 11.52 -9.27
N ALA A 88 -4.32 10.27 -9.52
CA ALA A 88 -3.79 9.49 -10.63
C ALA A 88 -4.15 10.07 -12.01
N PHE A 89 -5.25 10.84 -12.13
CA PHE A 89 -5.64 11.50 -13.38
C PHE A 89 -4.97 12.87 -13.56
N VAL A 90 -4.77 13.61 -12.48
CA VAL A 90 -4.28 15.01 -12.52
C VAL A 90 -2.78 15.11 -12.32
N GLY A 91 -2.18 14.16 -11.58
CA GLY A 91 -0.77 14.17 -11.19
C GLY A 91 0.20 13.72 -12.28
N ASN A 92 1.47 13.67 -11.93
CA ASN A 92 2.57 13.30 -12.81
C ASN A 92 2.56 11.79 -13.20
N LYS A 93 3.51 11.38 -14.05
CA LYS A 93 3.64 9.97 -14.50
C LYS A 93 3.84 9.00 -13.33
N SER A 94 4.64 9.38 -12.33
CA SER A 94 4.88 8.55 -11.14
C SER A 94 3.62 8.39 -10.30
N SER A 95 2.74 9.38 -10.26
CA SER A 95 1.44 9.31 -9.59
C SER A 95 0.50 8.29 -10.24
N ARG A 96 0.56 8.13 -11.56
CA ARG A 96 -0.26 7.16 -12.32
C ARG A 96 0.25 5.73 -12.20
N ALA A 97 1.54 5.55 -11.94
CA ALA A 97 2.19 4.24 -11.96
C ALA A 97 1.61 3.22 -10.96
N LEU A 98 0.91 3.68 -9.91
CA LEU A 98 0.22 2.81 -8.96
C LEU A 98 -0.97 2.08 -9.59
N PHE A 99 -1.71 2.73 -10.51
CA PHE A 99 -2.96 2.20 -11.07
C PHE A 99 -2.83 1.73 -12.52
N ILE A 100 -1.85 2.24 -13.26
CA ILE A 100 -1.64 1.90 -14.66
C ILE A 100 -0.40 1.01 -14.78
N VAL A 101 -0.64 -0.29 -14.81
CA VAL A 101 0.40 -1.30 -15.00
C VAL A 101 0.43 -1.68 -16.49
N PRO A 102 1.51 -1.37 -17.24
CA PRO A 102 1.53 -1.55 -18.69
C PRO A 102 1.80 -3.02 -19.09
N VAL A 103 0.94 -3.93 -18.64
CA VAL A 103 1.03 -5.37 -18.90
C VAL A 103 0.94 -5.75 -20.38
N TRP A 104 0.53 -4.82 -21.22
CA TRP A 104 0.46 -4.99 -22.69
C TRP A 104 1.80 -4.81 -23.40
N THR A 105 2.87 -4.42 -22.69
CA THR A 105 4.19 -4.20 -23.29
C THR A 105 5.16 -5.34 -22.98
N GLY A 106 5.85 -5.87 -24.01
CA GLY A 106 6.86 -6.92 -23.81
C GLY A 106 8.06 -6.46 -22.99
N THR A 107 8.41 -5.17 -23.06
CA THR A 107 9.49 -4.56 -22.26
C THR A 107 9.18 -4.58 -20.78
N TRP A 108 7.92 -4.39 -20.40
CA TRP A 108 7.48 -4.47 -19.00
C TRP A 108 7.64 -5.90 -18.45
N TRP A 109 7.23 -6.92 -19.21
CA TRP A 109 7.39 -8.32 -18.80
C TRP A 109 8.86 -8.73 -18.71
N LYS A 110 9.71 -8.25 -19.63
CA LYS A 110 11.15 -8.45 -19.54
C LYS A 110 11.74 -7.90 -18.24
N GLY A 111 11.35 -6.68 -17.85
CA GLY A 111 11.75 -6.07 -16.58
C GLY A 111 11.16 -6.82 -15.37
N PHE A 112 9.91 -7.28 -15.46
CA PHE A 112 9.24 -8.04 -14.38
C PHE A 112 10.00 -9.35 -14.06
N PHE A 113 10.28 -10.18 -15.10
CA PHE A 113 11.01 -11.43 -14.92
C PHE A 113 12.49 -11.24 -14.63
N GLY A 114 13.11 -10.18 -15.15
CA GLY A 114 14.46 -9.78 -14.79
C GLY A 114 14.58 -9.49 -13.29
N GLN A 115 13.71 -8.63 -12.78
CA GLN A 115 13.69 -8.26 -11.36
C GLN A 115 13.32 -9.45 -10.45
N LEU A 116 12.39 -10.30 -10.88
CA LEU A 116 12.05 -11.52 -10.16
C LEU A 116 13.24 -12.46 -10.05
N GLY A 117 13.97 -12.66 -11.16
CA GLY A 117 15.19 -13.47 -11.18
C GLY A 117 16.29 -12.93 -10.26
N SER A 118 16.42 -11.58 -10.19
CA SER A 118 17.36 -10.93 -9.28
C SER A 118 16.98 -11.14 -7.81
N TYR A 119 15.69 -11.05 -7.46
CA TYR A 119 15.25 -11.30 -6.08
C TYR A 119 15.36 -12.76 -5.66
N LEU A 120 15.32 -13.69 -6.62
CA LEU A 120 15.54 -15.13 -6.40
C LEU A 120 17.02 -15.51 -6.47
N PHE A 121 17.95 -14.54 -6.64
CA PHE A 121 19.38 -14.75 -6.78
C PHE A 121 19.77 -15.65 -7.97
N VAL A 122 18.91 -15.74 -8.98
CA VAL A 122 19.14 -16.54 -10.19
C VAL A 122 19.89 -15.74 -11.27
N LYS A 123 19.68 -14.41 -11.27
CA LYS A 123 20.24 -13.50 -12.28
C LYS A 123 20.55 -12.15 -11.66
N GLU A 124 21.68 -11.56 -12.05
CA GLU A 124 21.94 -10.14 -11.78
C GLU A 124 21.09 -9.28 -12.72
N ASP A 125 20.34 -8.35 -12.17
CA ASP A 125 19.59 -7.34 -12.92
C ASP A 125 20.16 -5.96 -12.58
N ASP A 126 20.91 -5.41 -13.52
CA ASP A 126 21.50 -4.07 -13.39
C ASP A 126 20.53 -2.94 -13.80
N ALA A 127 19.29 -3.28 -14.13
CA ALA A 127 18.30 -2.29 -14.56
C ALA A 127 17.96 -1.33 -13.42
N LEU A 128 18.26 -0.05 -13.62
CA LEU A 128 17.93 1.02 -12.69
C LEU A 128 16.56 1.62 -13.04
N TRP A 129 15.72 1.78 -12.04
CA TRP A 129 14.36 2.31 -12.20
C TRP A 129 14.19 3.60 -11.41
N VAL A 130 13.77 4.70 -12.05
CA VAL A 130 13.55 6.00 -11.38
C VAL A 130 12.38 5.95 -10.39
N GLY A 131 11.34 5.17 -10.72
CA GLY A 131 10.18 4.92 -9.87
C GLY A 131 10.15 3.47 -9.37
N HIS A 132 8.97 2.87 -9.37
CA HIS A 132 8.81 1.46 -9.09
C HIS A 132 9.34 0.62 -10.27
N ASN A 133 10.09 -0.43 -9.96
CA ASN A 133 10.38 -1.46 -10.95
C ASN A 133 9.09 -2.24 -11.31
N PRO A 134 9.02 -2.96 -12.44
CA PRO A 134 7.81 -3.64 -12.88
C PRO A 134 7.23 -4.64 -11.88
N LEU A 135 8.07 -5.35 -11.13
CA LEU A 135 7.63 -6.28 -10.10
C LEU A 135 7.02 -5.53 -8.89
N ALA A 136 7.68 -4.46 -8.43
CA ALA A 136 7.15 -3.61 -7.36
C ALA A 136 5.86 -2.91 -7.81
N GLN A 137 5.78 -2.44 -9.05
CA GLN A 137 4.57 -1.84 -9.62
C GLN A 137 3.40 -2.81 -9.62
N PHE A 138 3.63 -4.06 -10.04
CA PHE A 138 2.62 -5.10 -10.01
C PHE A 138 2.16 -5.41 -8.58
N ALA A 139 3.09 -5.57 -7.64
CA ALA A 139 2.77 -5.82 -6.24
C ALA A 139 1.97 -4.66 -5.62
N MET A 140 2.36 -3.42 -5.90
CA MET A 140 1.63 -2.23 -5.43
C MET A 140 0.22 -2.16 -6.01
N PHE A 141 0.00 -2.53 -7.27
CA PHE A 141 -1.33 -2.57 -7.87
C PHE A 141 -2.14 -3.76 -7.35
N ALA A 142 -1.63 -4.98 -7.52
CA ALA A 142 -2.37 -6.21 -7.23
C ALA A 142 -2.59 -6.44 -5.73
N MET A 143 -1.56 -6.20 -4.92
CA MET A 143 -1.67 -6.45 -3.48
C MET A 143 -2.24 -5.24 -2.74
N TYR A 144 -1.68 -4.06 -2.97
CA TYR A 144 -2.08 -2.89 -2.21
C TYR A 144 -3.35 -2.22 -2.76
N ALA A 145 -3.39 -1.82 -4.05
CA ALA A 145 -4.52 -1.05 -4.55
C ALA A 145 -5.82 -1.88 -4.60
N LEU A 146 -5.78 -3.11 -5.13
CA LEU A 146 -6.94 -4.01 -5.15
C LEU A 146 -7.29 -4.51 -3.74
N GLY A 147 -6.30 -4.83 -2.91
CA GLY A 147 -6.53 -5.20 -1.51
C GLY A 147 -7.18 -4.07 -0.71
N THR A 148 -6.73 -2.84 -0.89
CA THR A 148 -7.35 -1.65 -0.28
C THR A 148 -8.79 -1.46 -0.74
N LEU A 149 -9.07 -1.58 -2.03
CA LEU A 149 -10.42 -1.48 -2.57
C LEU A 149 -11.33 -2.57 -1.97
N PHE A 150 -10.83 -3.79 -1.90
CA PHE A 150 -11.54 -4.91 -1.28
C PHE A 150 -11.87 -4.63 0.21
N MET A 151 -10.90 -4.11 0.98
CA MET A 151 -11.11 -3.75 2.38
C MET A 151 -12.12 -2.63 2.55
N ILE A 152 -12.10 -1.62 1.69
CA ILE A 152 -13.08 -0.52 1.72
C ILE A 152 -14.48 -1.05 1.41
N VAL A 153 -14.65 -1.84 0.36
CA VAL A 153 -15.95 -2.38 -0.06
C VAL A 153 -16.55 -3.29 1.03
N THR A 154 -15.77 -4.25 1.53
CA THR A 154 -16.24 -5.16 2.59
C THR A 154 -16.47 -4.44 3.90
N GLY A 155 -15.62 -3.46 4.26
CA GLY A 155 -15.78 -2.63 5.45
C GLY A 155 -17.05 -1.75 5.40
N LEU A 156 -17.34 -1.12 4.26
CA LEU A 156 -18.57 -0.35 4.07
C LEU A 156 -19.82 -1.23 4.12
N ALA A 157 -19.76 -2.46 3.60
CA ALA A 157 -20.85 -3.42 3.72
C ALA A 157 -21.12 -3.79 5.18
N LEU A 158 -20.08 -4.14 5.95
CA LEU A 158 -20.20 -4.43 7.38
C LEU A 158 -20.66 -3.21 8.20
N TYR A 159 -20.28 -2.01 7.80
CA TYR A 159 -20.79 -0.79 8.42
C TYR A 159 -22.27 -0.58 8.10
N ALA A 160 -22.70 -0.83 6.85
CA ALA A 160 -24.09 -0.71 6.41
C ALA A 160 -25.02 -1.72 7.12
N GLU A 161 -24.53 -2.91 7.47
CA GLU A 161 -25.28 -3.95 8.19
C GLU A 161 -25.87 -3.44 9.51
N GLN A 162 -25.19 -2.51 10.19
CA GLN A 162 -25.67 -1.94 11.46
C GLN A 162 -26.98 -1.16 11.33
N TRP A 163 -27.29 -0.67 10.14
CA TRP A 163 -28.51 0.09 9.85
C TRP A 163 -29.71 -0.81 9.52
N GLY A 164 -29.45 -2.09 9.24
CA GLY A 164 -30.48 -3.08 8.91
C GLY A 164 -30.97 -3.04 7.47
N TRP A 165 -31.63 -4.11 7.07
CA TRP A 165 -32.20 -4.28 5.73
C TRP A 165 -33.30 -3.25 5.47
N GLY A 166 -33.40 -2.77 4.22
CA GLY A 166 -34.37 -1.76 3.80
C GLY A 166 -33.89 -0.31 3.98
N THR A 167 -32.76 -0.08 4.65
CA THR A 167 -32.15 1.25 4.76
C THR A 167 -31.28 1.58 3.56
N THR A 168 -31.09 2.88 3.29
CA THR A 168 -30.25 3.35 2.16
C THR A 168 -28.84 2.78 2.18
N PRO A 169 -28.08 2.77 3.30
CA PRO A 169 -26.76 2.15 3.33
C PRO A 169 -26.78 0.67 2.94
N MET A 170 -27.77 -0.07 3.45
CA MET A 170 -27.87 -1.50 3.17
C MET A 170 -28.31 -1.78 1.73
N ASN A 171 -29.18 -0.95 1.15
CA ASN A 171 -29.58 -1.05 -0.25
C ASN A 171 -28.37 -0.81 -1.21
N LEU A 172 -27.42 0.06 -0.82
CA LEU A 172 -26.22 0.34 -1.59
C LEU A 172 -25.16 -0.77 -1.46
N MET A 173 -25.03 -1.39 -0.29
CA MET A 173 -23.94 -2.31 0.01
C MET A 173 -24.35 -3.77 0.16
N GLY A 174 -25.66 -4.06 0.23
CA GLY A 174 -26.19 -5.42 0.47
C GLY A 174 -25.79 -6.45 -0.58
N TRP A 175 -25.50 -6.03 -1.81
CA TRP A 175 -24.99 -6.91 -2.86
C TRP A 175 -23.69 -7.63 -2.50
N VAL A 176 -22.87 -7.05 -1.60
CA VAL A 176 -21.63 -7.66 -1.11
C VAL A 176 -21.93 -8.94 -0.36
N PHE A 177 -22.98 -8.96 0.45
CA PHE A 177 -23.40 -10.16 1.19
C PHE A 177 -23.95 -11.24 0.25
N VAL A 178 -24.67 -10.82 -0.81
CA VAL A 178 -25.14 -11.75 -1.85
C VAL A 178 -23.97 -12.37 -2.61
N LEU A 179 -22.94 -11.57 -2.92
CA LEU A 179 -21.75 -12.04 -3.64
C LEU A 179 -20.92 -13.05 -2.83
N PHE A 180 -20.74 -12.80 -1.53
CA PHE A 180 -19.89 -13.61 -0.65
C PHE A 180 -20.66 -14.62 0.20
N GLY A 181 -22.00 -14.63 0.12
CA GLY A 181 -22.89 -15.61 0.73
C GLY A 181 -23.64 -15.09 1.96
N ASP A 182 -22.93 -14.57 2.96
CA ASP A 182 -23.55 -14.07 4.20
C ASP A 182 -22.65 -13.04 4.93
N PRO A 183 -23.21 -12.33 5.94
CA PRO A 183 -22.43 -11.35 6.72
C PRO A 183 -21.23 -11.94 7.46
N GLN A 184 -21.32 -13.19 7.92
CA GLN A 184 -20.21 -13.84 8.64
C GLN A 184 -19.04 -14.13 7.69
N MET A 185 -19.32 -14.57 6.47
CA MET A 185 -18.31 -14.77 5.44
C MET A 185 -17.62 -13.45 5.12
N VAL A 186 -18.38 -12.34 4.97
CA VAL A 186 -17.79 -11.02 4.73
C VAL A 186 -16.90 -10.57 5.88
N ARG A 187 -17.27 -10.82 7.16
CA ARG A 187 -16.40 -10.56 8.33
C ARG A 187 -15.10 -11.36 8.25
N THR A 188 -15.21 -12.65 7.92
CA THR A 188 -14.03 -13.53 7.77
C THR A 188 -13.11 -13.03 6.67
N LEU A 189 -13.66 -12.69 5.50
CA LEU A 189 -12.89 -12.20 4.36
C LEU A 189 -12.26 -10.83 4.65
N HIS A 190 -12.97 -9.93 5.33
CA HIS A 190 -12.44 -8.63 5.76
C HIS A 190 -11.27 -8.83 6.75
N HIS A 191 -11.39 -9.73 7.69
CA HIS A 191 -10.31 -10.04 8.64
C HIS A 191 -9.10 -10.68 7.94
N LEU A 192 -9.32 -11.61 6.99
CA LEU A 192 -8.24 -12.18 6.16
C LEU A 192 -7.58 -11.10 5.28
N GLY A 193 -8.36 -10.15 4.76
CA GLY A 193 -7.85 -9.00 4.02
C GLY A 193 -6.94 -8.10 4.87
N MET A 194 -7.22 -7.97 6.16
CA MET A 194 -6.32 -7.28 7.11
C MET A 194 -4.95 -7.98 7.17
N TRP A 195 -4.93 -9.31 7.33
CA TRP A 195 -3.68 -10.08 7.36
C TRP A 195 -2.93 -10.01 6.04
N TYR A 196 -3.64 -10.02 4.92
CA TYR A 196 -3.07 -9.86 3.59
C TYR A 196 -2.37 -8.50 3.43
N LEU A 197 -3.03 -7.39 3.83
CA LEU A 197 -2.43 -6.05 3.77
C LEU A 197 -1.30 -5.88 4.79
N LEU A 198 -1.38 -6.53 5.95
CA LEU A 198 -0.29 -6.53 6.93
C LEU A 198 0.96 -7.23 6.37
N LEU A 199 0.79 -8.39 5.75
CA LEU A 199 1.88 -9.10 5.07
C LEU A 199 2.50 -8.24 3.97
N PHE A 200 1.65 -7.63 3.12
CA PHE A 200 2.12 -6.67 2.12
C PHE A 200 2.94 -5.54 2.75
N THR A 201 2.48 -4.96 3.86
CA THR A 201 3.15 -3.85 4.55
C THR A 201 4.54 -4.26 5.05
N VAL A 202 4.67 -5.44 5.66
CA VAL A 202 5.96 -5.97 6.14
C VAL A 202 6.94 -6.16 4.96
N VAL A 203 6.48 -6.79 3.89
CA VAL A 203 7.28 -7.00 2.67
C VAL A 203 7.65 -5.65 2.03
N HIS A 204 6.71 -4.71 1.96
CA HIS A 204 6.94 -3.37 1.41
C HIS A 204 8.04 -2.62 2.18
N ILE A 205 7.96 -2.59 3.51
CA ILE A 205 8.96 -1.94 4.36
C ILE A 205 10.34 -2.58 4.14
N TYR A 206 10.42 -3.91 4.17
CA TYR A 206 11.67 -4.64 3.91
C TYR A 206 12.25 -4.27 2.54
N MET A 207 11.42 -4.29 1.48
CA MET A 207 11.88 -3.99 0.12
C MET A 207 12.33 -2.54 -0.05
N VAL A 208 11.68 -1.59 0.62
CA VAL A 208 12.08 -0.17 0.60
C VAL A 208 13.47 0.01 1.23
N PHE A 209 13.70 -0.56 2.42
CA PHE A 209 15.02 -0.50 3.06
C PHE A 209 16.10 -1.22 2.24
N ARG A 210 15.79 -2.42 1.73
CA ARG A 210 16.71 -3.16 0.87
C ARG A 210 17.10 -2.34 -0.36
N GLU A 211 16.13 -1.77 -1.05
CA GLU A 211 16.38 -0.98 -2.26
C GLU A 211 17.16 0.31 -1.93
N ASP A 212 16.85 0.97 -0.84
CA ASP A 212 17.55 2.18 -0.40
C ASP A 212 19.04 1.91 -0.16
N ILE A 213 19.36 0.80 0.52
CA ILE A 213 20.74 0.37 0.83
C ILE A 213 21.47 -0.09 -0.44
N MET A 214 20.82 -0.95 -1.26
CA MET A 214 21.47 -1.58 -2.41
C MET A 214 21.69 -0.61 -3.57
N SER A 215 20.74 0.30 -3.81
CA SER A 215 20.85 1.28 -4.89
C SER A 215 21.67 2.51 -4.51
N GLY A 216 21.71 2.87 -3.22
CA GLY A 216 22.28 4.13 -2.74
C GLY A 216 21.55 5.36 -3.30
N ALA A 217 20.32 5.20 -3.78
CA ALA A 217 19.58 6.22 -4.53
C ALA A 217 18.50 6.94 -3.69
N THR A 218 18.60 6.92 -2.36
CA THR A 218 17.70 7.61 -1.42
C THR A 218 16.21 7.35 -1.67
N VAL A 219 15.81 6.08 -1.73
CA VAL A 219 14.43 5.66 -2.01
C VAL A 219 13.47 6.20 -0.94
N ILE A 220 13.86 6.11 0.33
CA ILE A 220 13.08 6.63 1.48
C ILE A 220 12.90 8.15 1.35
N GLY A 221 13.92 8.87 0.88
CA GLY A 221 13.87 10.31 0.60
C GLY A 221 12.73 10.69 -0.33
N SER A 222 12.38 9.84 -1.30
CA SER A 222 11.31 10.12 -2.25
C SER A 222 9.93 10.28 -1.58
N MET A 223 9.68 9.63 -0.43
CA MET A 223 8.42 9.77 0.33
C MET A 223 8.47 10.86 1.41
N THR A 224 9.64 11.43 1.71
CA THR A 224 9.77 12.56 2.64
C THR A 224 9.82 13.90 1.92
N ASN A 225 10.80 14.10 1.04
CA ASN A 225 11.01 15.36 0.31
C ASN A 225 10.58 15.30 -1.18
N GLY A 226 10.23 14.13 -1.71
CA GLY A 226 9.84 13.93 -3.10
C GLY A 226 11.01 13.70 -4.06
N MET A 227 12.25 13.77 -3.57
CA MET A 227 13.45 13.69 -4.39
C MET A 227 14.08 12.29 -4.27
N ARG A 228 14.60 11.80 -5.37
CA ARG A 228 15.46 10.61 -5.41
C ARG A 228 16.78 10.97 -6.05
N MET A 229 17.88 10.52 -5.48
CA MET A 229 19.20 10.72 -6.07
C MET A 229 19.41 9.70 -7.18
N TRP A 230 19.70 10.19 -8.39
CA TRP A 230 19.84 9.36 -9.58
C TRP A 230 21.21 9.53 -10.22
N LYS A 231 21.77 8.45 -10.72
CA LYS A 231 22.98 8.50 -11.52
C LYS A 231 22.60 8.79 -12.96
N ARG A 232 23.09 9.90 -13.50
CA ARG A 232 22.93 10.18 -14.91
C ARG A 232 23.95 9.31 -15.67
N GLU A 233 23.48 8.51 -16.63
CA GLU A 233 24.39 7.90 -17.57
C GLU A 233 25.07 9.01 -18.39
N PRO A 234 26.42 8.91 -18.66
CA PRO A 234 27.06 9.81 -19.57
C PRO A 234 26.30 9.75 -20.90
N ARG A 235 25.88 10.91 -21.40
CA ARG A 235 25.36 10.99 -22.77
C ARG A 235 26.50 10.57 -23.70
N ALA A 236 26.31 9.46 -24.43
CA ALA A 236 27.19 9.06 -25.51
C ALA A 236 27.19 10.11 -26.64
#